data_4558608f31ab0bf052bcdee6e5e2bc46
#
_entry.id   4558608f31ab0bf052bcdee6e5e2bc46
#
_cell.length_a   1.000
_cell.length_b   1.000
_cell.length_c   1.000
_cell.angle_alpha   90.00
_cell.angle_beta   90.00
_cell.angle_gamma   90.00
#
_symmetry.space_group_name_H-M   'P 1'
#
loop_
_entity.id
_entity.type
_entity.pdbx_description
1 polymer ?
#
loop_
_entity_poly.entity_id
_entity_poly.type
_entity_poly.pdbx_seq_one_letter_code
_entity_poly.pdbx_strand_id
1 'polypeptide(L)'
;MSDASGNGNGNGKDPNGHLAALESEAETGSAADAKKVAADARASATHGPNRAAAAGMPAEKPQDLTGSVKRLAGLMRPERMGAIIVIVVAIVSVTLTVIGPKVLGRGTDVIFEGLRGGTGIDFTRLHNILLLAVGLYVVAWVLSYAQNYILAGVVQRTMSRIRTDVEEKINRLPLSYVDRQPRGDLLSRVTNDIDNVAQSLQQTLGQMLTSLFTIVGVLVMMFIISPLLALVALITIPSALFLTKFIAARSKTRFIAQWKHTGELNSHVEEAFTGHALVKVFGRQAVTEQRFNEVNEELFKASFGAQFISGIIQPSMMFLGNLNFVAIAVIGGLRVASGTMSLGDVQAFIQYSRQFTQPLTQVAAMANVFQSGVASIERVFALLDVDEESPDAVVPAEIEGTVEGRVEFADVSFSYDPDRPLIR
;
A
#
# COMPACT_ATOMS: atom_id res chain seq x y z
N MET A 1 12.16 -35.14 56.99
CA MET A 1 11.10 -34.56 57.85
C MET A 1 10.03 -34.12 56.92
N SER A 2 9.11 -34.89 56.89
CA SER A 2 7.64 -34.93 57.16
C SER A 2 6.88 -34.27 56.00
N ASP A 3 6.23 -35.09 55.21
CA ASP A 3 4.79 -35.50 55.38
C ASP A 3 3.82 -34.38 54.99
N ALA A 4 2.79 -34.53 54.27
CA ALA A 4 1.93 -35.65 53.89
C ALA A 4 0.94 -35.15 52.83
N SER A 5 0.53 -36.09 51.97
CA SER A 5 -0.83 -36.51 51.63
C SER A 5 -1.81 -35.40 51.16
N GLY A 6 -2.59 -35.55 50.16
CA GLY A 6 -3.19 -36.67 49.54
C GLY A 6 -4.33 -36.26 48.63
N ASN A 7 -4.84 -37.22 47.88
CA ASN A 7 -6.11 -37.28 47.16
C ASN A 7 -6.21 -36.47 45.84
N GLY A 8 -6.20 -36.99 44.64
CA GLY A 8 -6.93 -38.16 44.16
C GLY A 8 -8.32 -37.74 43.65
N ASN A 9 -8.42 -37.38 42.39
CA ASN A 9 -9.61 -37.80 41.65
C ASN A 9 -9.28 -37.86 40.15
N GLY A 10 -9.11 -39.05 39.64
CA GLY A 10 -8.98 -39.35 38.24
C GLY A 10 -10.35 -39.18 37.56
N ASN A 11 -10.34 -38.42 36.49
CA ASN A 11 -11.40 -38.50 35.50
C ASN A 11 -10.73 -38.81 34.16
N GLY A 12 -10.46 -40.10 33.95
CA GLY A 12 -10.09 -40.68 32.68
C GLY A 12 -11.22 -40.49 31.69
N LYS A 13 -11.15 -39.47 30.88
CA LYS A 13 -11.96 -39.38 29.66
C LYS A 13 -11.37 -40.36 28.67
N ASP A 14 -12.11 -41.43 28.44
CA ASP A 14 -11.86 -42.47 27.44
C ASP A 14 -11.79 -41.83 26.05
N PRO A 15 -10.62 -41.80 25.38
CA PRO A 15 -10.51 -41.20 24.05
C PRO A 15 -11.28 -41.99 22.98
N ASN A 16 -11.61 -43.22 23.23
CA ASN A 16 -12.35 -44.08 22.28
C ASN A 16 -13.86 -43.83 22.27
N GLY A 17 -14.46 -43.33 23.37
CA GLY A 17 -15.87 -42.96 23.41
C GLY A 17 -16.24 -41.77 22.55
N HIS A 18 -15.30 -40.85 22.36
CA HIS A 18 -15.52 -39.64 21.51
C HIS A 18 -15.38 -39.94 20.00
N LEU A 19 -14.53 -40.90 19.63
CA LEU A 19 -14.43 -41.37 18.25
C LEU A 19 -15.63 -42.20 17.83
N ALA A 20 -16.16 -43.05 18.67
CA ALA A 20 -17.39 -43.83 18.40
C ALA A 20 -18.65 -42.95 18.27
N ALA A 21 -18.73 -41.84 19.01
CA ALA A 21 -19.79 -40.85 18.85
C ALA A 21 -19.71 -40.08 17.53
N LEU A 22 -18.51 -39.71 17.10
CA LEU A 22 -18.26 -39.02 15.81
C LEU A 22 -18.47 -39.95 14.59
N GLU A 23 -18.17 -41.24 14.72
CA GLU A 23 -18.47 -42.24 13.68
C GLU A 23 -19.98 -42.52 13.56
N SER A 24 -20.73 -42.50 14.66
CA SER A 24 -22.19 -42.66 14.67
C SER A 24 -22.91 -41.42 14.06
N GLU A 25 -22.39 -40.25 14.25
CA GLU A 25 -22.92 -39.01 13.61
C GLU A 25 -22.57 -38.90 12.10
N ALA A 26 -21.47 -39.51 11.66
CA ALA A 26 -21.07 -39.52 10.25
C ALA A 26 -21.93 -40.50 9.40
N GLU A 27 -22.51 -41.52 9.97
CA GLU A 27 -23.35 -42.49 9.26
C GLU A 27 -24.81 -42.03 9.06
N THR A 28 -25.30 -41.00 9.78
CA THR A 28 -26.66 -40.50 9.68
C THR A 28 -26.81 -39.18 8.90
N GLY A 29 -25.73 -38.60 8.42
CA GLY A 29 -25.75 -37.38 7.62
C GLY A 29 -26.30 -37.65 6.22
N SER A 30 -27.52 -37.18 5.94
CA SER A 30 -28.15 -37.24 4.62
C SER A 30 -27.22 -36.61 3.54
N ALA A 31 -27.24 -37.19 2.34
CA ALA A 31 -26.54 -36.65 1.14
C ALA A 31 -26.85 -35.15 0.91
N ALA A 32 -27.90 -34.61 1.48
CA ALA A 32 -28.27 -33.21 1.51
C ALA A 32 -27.35 -32.35 2.39
N ASP A 33 -26.93 -32.87 3.56
CA ASP A 33 -26.03 -32.15 4.46
C ASP A 33 -24.61 -32.12 3.94
N ALA A 34 -24.14 -33.20 3.31
CA ALA A 34 -22.85 -33.23 2.63
C ALA A 34 -22.81 -32.25 1.45
N LYS A 35 -23.94 -32.08 0.74
CA LYS A 35 -24.07 -31.11 -0.37
C LYS A 35 -24.13 -29.68 0.13
N LYS A 36 -24.71 -29.45 1.30
CA LYS A 36 -24.79 -28.15 1.96
C LYS A 36 -23.42 -27.72 2.51
N VAL A 37 -22.71 -28.64 3.19
CA VAL A 37 -21.34 -28.40 3.67
C VAL A 37 -20.37 -28.17 2.49
N ALA A 38 -20.52 -28.90 1.38
CA ALA A 38 -19.74 -28.66 0.17
C ALA A 38 -20.10 -27.33 -0.53
N ALA A 39 -21.37 -26.91 -0.46
CA ALA A 39 -21.81 -25.61 -0.97
C ALA A 39 -21.29 -24.45 -0.11
N ASP A 40 -21.35 -24.59 1.23
CA ASP A 40 -20.82 -23.62 2.18
C ASP A 40 -19.29 -23.54 2.15
N ALA A 41 -18.59 -24.67 1.92
CA ALA A 41 -17.15 -24.70 1.69
C ALA A 41 -16.77 -24.04 0.35
N ARG A 42 -17.58 -24.19 -0.69
CA ARG A 42 -17.39 -23.47 -1.96
C ARG A 42 -17.66 -21.96 -1.82
N ALA A 43 -18.69 -21.59 -1.05
CA ALA A 43 -18.99 -20.19 -0.76
C ALA A 43 -17.88 -19.54 0.09
N SER A 44 -17.27 -20.25 1.02
CA SER A 44 -16.16 -19.74 1.85
C SER A 44 -14.83 -19.74 1.11
N ALA A 45 -14.60 -20.65 0.15
CA ALA A 45 -13.39 -20.66 -0.69
C ALA A 45 -13.35 -19.51 -1.71
N THR A 46 -14.51 -18.96 -2.11
CA THR A 46 -14.60 -17.78 -2.99
C THR A 46 -14.47 -16.44 -2.25
N HIS A 47 -14.38 -16.44 -0.91
CA HIS A 47 -14.44 -15.23 -0.07
C HIS A 47 -13.17 -14.97 0.75
N GLY A 48 -12.00 -15.12 0.15
CA GLY A 48 -10.76 -14.62 0.74
C GLY A 48 -9.75 -14.24 -0.33
N PRO A 49 -9.56 -12.97 -0.67
CA PRO A 49 -8.35 -12.61 -1.41
C PRO A 49 -7.18 -12.96 -0.51
N ASN A 50 -6.42 -13.95 -0.95
CA ASN A 50 -5.17 -14.35 -0.31
C ASN A 50 -4.27 -13.10 -0.26
N ARG A 51 -4.25 -12.35 0.85
CA ARG A 51 -3.50 -11.10 1.02
C ARG A 51 -2.01 -11.25 0.65
N ALA A 52 -1.49 -12.48 0.78
CA ALA A 52 -0.14 -12.82 0.34
C ALA A 52 0.01 -12.86 -1.19
N ALA A 53 -1.03 -13.26 -1.92
CA ALA A 53 -1.04 -13.28 -3.38
C ALA A 53 -1.27 -11.86 -3.98
N ALA A 54 -2.03 -11.02 -3.30
CA ALA A 54 -2.28 -9.63 -3.71
C ALA A 54 -1.03 -8.74 -3.64
N ALA A 55 -0.06 -9.05 -2.78
CA ALA A 55 1.19 -8.29 -2.67
C ALA A 55 2.11 -8.37 -3.91
N GLY A 56 1.85 -9.29 -4.83
CA GLY A 56 2.63 -9.46 -6.07
C GLY A 56 1.84 -9.27 -7.37
N MET A 57 0.52 -9.14 -7.29
CA MET A 57 -0.28 -8.85 -8.48
C MET A 57 -0.10 -7.39 -8.91
N PRO A 58 -0.02 -7.13 -10.23
CA PRO A 58 -0.09 -5.75 -10.72
C PRO A 58 -1.36 -5.10 -10.17
N ALA A 59 -1.22 -3.93 -9.55
CA ALA A 59 -2.38 -3.15 -9.12
C ALA A 59 -3.35 -3.04 -10.28
N GLU A 60 -4.64 -3.26 -10.02
CA GLU A 60 -5.70 -3.08 -11.00
C GLU A 60 -5.57 -1.68 -11.60
N LYS A 61 -5.48 -1.60 -12.93
CA LYS A 61 -5.26 -0.31 -13.58
C LYS A 61 -6.57 0.48 -13.51
N PRO A 62 -6.55 1.71 -13.00
CA PRO A 62 -7.71 2.58 -13.04
C PRO A 62 -8.16 2.81 -14.49
N GLN A 63 -9.46 2.85 -14.73
CA GLN A 63 -10.05 3.06 -16.05
C GLN A 63 -9.98 4.55 -16.46
N ASP A 64 -10.28 5.45 -15.51
CA ASP A 64 -10.17 6.91 -15.68
C ASP A 64 -9.43 7.54 -14.50
N LEU A 65 -8.10 7.49 -14.57
CA LEU A 65 -7.24 8.08 -13.55
C LEU A 65 -7.48 9.59 -13.37
N THR A 66 -7.67 10.32 -14.48
CA THR A 66 -7.77 11.78 -14.44
C THR A 66 -9.10 12.24 -13.85
N GLY A 67 -10.20 11.62 -14.26
CA GLY A 67 -11.54 11.90 -13.75
C GLY A 67 -11.66 11.58 -12.26
N SER A 68 -11.18 10.42 -11.85
CA SER A 68 -11.22 9.96 -10.46
C SER A 68 -10.40 10.83 -9.52
N VAL A 69 -9.19 11.24 -9.93
CA VAL A 69 -8.36 12.17 -9.16
C VAL A 69 -9.01 13.55 -9.04
N LYS A 70 -9.58 14.08 -10.14
CA LYS A 70 -10.28 15.37 -10.13
C LYS A 70 -11.50 15.35 -9.22
N ARG A 71 -12.29 14.27 -9.25
CA ARG A 71 -13.47 14.09 -8.40
C ARG A 71 -13.05 13.97 -6.93
N LEU A 72 -12.01 13.18 -6.63
CA LEU A 72 -11.46 13.05 -5.28
C LEU A 72 -10.93 14.39 -4.74
N ALA A 73 -10.22 15.16 -5.56
CA ALA A 73 -9.80 16.53 -5.21
C ALA A 73 -11.00 17.46 -4.96
N GLY A 74 -12.11 17.23 -5.68
CA GLY A 74 -13.39 17.91 -5.45
C GLY A 74 -13.97 17.61 -4.06
N LEU A 75 -13.93 16.36 -3.62
CA LEU A 75 -14.38 15.92 -2.29
C LEU A 75 -13.50 16.46 -1.16
N MET A 76 -12.24 16.78 -1.46
CA MET A 76 -11.33 17.41 -0.50
C MET A 76 -11.50 18.93 -0.39
N ARG A 77 -12.35 19.57 -1.21
CA ARG A 77 -12.57 21.05 -1.16
C ARG A 77 -12.89 21.60 0.22
N PRO A 78 -13.71 20.97 1.08
CA PRO A 78 -13.96 21.47 2.42
C PRO A 78 -12.70 21.55 3.28
N GLU A 79 -11.70 20.70 3.01
CA GLU A 79 -10.42 20.61 3.73
C GLU A 79 -9.29 21.44 3.07
N ARG A 80 -9.61 22.31 2.10
CA ARG A 80 -8.61 23.10 1.35
C ARG A 80 -7.62 23.88 2.22
N MET A 81 -8.11 24.44 3.34
CA MET A 81 -7.23 25.17 4.26
C MET A 81 -6.23 24.24 4.93
N GLY A 82 -6.67 23.06 5.38
CA GLY A 82 -5.79 22.03 5.92
C GLY A 82 -4.76 21.58 4.90
N ALA A 83 -5.17 21.35 3.65
CA ALA A 83 -4.26 20.96 2.57
C ALA A 83 -3.22 22.06 2.26
N ILE A 84 -3.62 23.33 2.22
CA ILE A 84 -2.70 24.47 2.03
C ILE A 84 -1.70 24.54 3.18
N ILE A 85 -2.16 24.40 4.42
CA ILE A 85 -1.27 24.40 5.60
C ILE A 85 -0.26 23.27 5.51
N VAL A 86 -0.69 22.06 5.13
CA VAL A 86 0.21 20.91 4.92
C VAL A 86 1.30 21.24 3.90
N ILE A 87 0.95 21.86 2.77
CA ILE A 87 1.91 22.24 1.72
C ILE A 87 2.90 23.28 2.23
N VAL A 88 2.42 24.34 2.90
CA VAL A 88 3.28 25.41 3.43
C VAL A 88 4.22 24.87 4.48
N VAL A 89 3.72 24.07 5.42
CA VAL A 89 4.54 23.45 6.48
C VAL A 89 5.55 22.48 5.87
N ALA A 90 5.18 21.72 4.85
CA ALA A 90 6.09 20.84 4.11
C ALA A 90 7.25 21.64 3.47
N ILE A 91 6.94 22.73 2.77
CA ILE A 91 7.95 23.59 2.14
C ILE A 91 8.93 24.11 3.21
N VAL A 92 8.43 24.65 4.33
CA VAL A 92 9.28 25.19 5.38
C VAL A 92 10.12 24.08 6.01
N SER A 93 9.52 22.95 6.38
CA SER A 93 10.21 21.81 6.99
C SER A 93 11.33 21.28 6.09
N VAL A 94 11.04 21.06 4.80
CA VAL A 94 12.03 20.57 3.84
C VAL A 94 13.12 21.61 3.61
N THR A 95 12.78 22.90 3.52
CA THR A 95 13.77 23.98 3.34
C THR A 95 14.78 24.00 4.52
N LEU A 96 14.29 23.89 5.75
CA LEU A 96 15.17 23.82 6.92
C LEU A 96 16.05 22.57 6.90
N THR A 97 15.50 21.43 6.50
CA THR A 97 16.25 20.16 6.37
C THR A 97 17.34 20.26 5.29
N VAL A 98 17.02 20.90 4.17
CA VAL A 98 17.95 21.06 3.02
C VAL A 98 19.05 22.08 3.33
N ILE A 99 18.81 23.07 4.17
CA ILE A 99 19.85 24.02 4.61
C ILE A 99 20.86 23.37 5.57
N GLY A 100 20.45 22.34 6.32
CA GLY A 100 21.25 21.69 7.35
C GLY A 100 22.66 21.28 6.92
N PRO A 101 22.85 20.54 5.81
CA PRO A 101 24.17 20.13 5.32
C PRO A 101 25.11 21.31 5.02
N LYS A 102 24.59 22.44 4.52
CA LYS A 102 25.39 23.65 4.27
C LYS A 102 25.85 24.30 5.55
N VAL A 103 24.99 24.32 6.60
CA VAL A 103 25.33 24.84 7.92
C VAL A 103 26.40 23.97 8.58
N LEU A 104 26.24 22.63 8.51
CA LEU A 104 27.25 21.68 9.02
C LEU A 104 28.58 21.81 8.24
N GLY A 105 28.54 22.03 6.94
CA GLY A 105 29.72 22.29 6.13
C GLY A 105 30.51 23.53 6.62
N ARG A 106 29.81 24.63 7.00
CA ARG A 106 30.48 25.78 7.61
C ARG A 106 31.21 25.43 8.91
N GLY A 107 30.67 24.51 9.71
CA GLY A 107 31.36 23.99 10.90
C GLY A 107 32.67 23.28 10.54
N THR A 108 32.65 22.49 9.46
CA THR A 108 33.86 21.83 8.93
C THR A 108 34.90 22.86 8.46
N ASP A 109 34.47 23.93 7.81
CA ASP A 109 35.37 25.00 7.36
C ASP A 109 36.05 25.71 8.55
N VAL A 110 35.32 25.98 9.67
CA VAL A 110 35.92 26.55 10.88
C VAL A 110 37.01 25.65 11.47
N ILE A 111 36.77 24.33 11.47
CA ILE A 111 37.78 23.37 11.96
C ILE A 111 39.01 23.37 11.03
N PHE A 112 38.77 23.31 9.74
CA PHE A 112 39.84 23.26 8.74
C PHE A 112 40.69 24.55 8.71
N GLU A 113 40.05 25.73 8.77
CA GLU A 113 40.72 27.03 8.87
C GLU A 113 41.59 27.14 10.14
N GLY A 114 41.07 26.71 11.27
CA GLY A 114 41.80 26.71 12.56
C GLY A 114 43.04 25.82 12.54
N LEU A 115 42.95 24.65 11.91
CA LEU A 115 44.08 23.74 11.80
C LEU A 115 45.15 24.24 10.78
N ARG A 116 44.73 24.80 9.65
CA ARG A 116 45.62 25.27 8.59
C ARG A 116 46.27 26.59 8.96
N GLY A 117 45.54 27.49 9.62
CA GLY A 117 46.00 28.82 9.97
C GLY A 117 46.94 28.86 11.20
N GLY A 118 47.10 27.77 11.94
CA GLY A 118 47.91 27.68 13.17
C GLY A 118 47.39 28.51 14.35
N THR A 119 46.21 29.15 14.19
CA THR A 119 45.58 29.98 15.23
C THR A 119 44.73 29.17 16.24
N GLY A 120 44.59 27.88 15.99
CA GLY A 120 43.68 26.99 16.73
C GLY A 120 42.22 27.08 16.29
N ILE A 121 41.41 26.14 16.72
CA ILE A 121 39.98 26.05 16.34
C ILE A 121 39.18 27.05 17.19
N ASP A 122 38.38 27.89 16.54
CA ASP A 122 37.40 28.76 17.23
C ASP A 122 36.20 27.92 17.70
N PHE A 123 36.31 27.35 18.89
CA PHE A 123 35.26 26.56 19.51
C PHE A 123 33.96 27.34 19.75
N THR A 124 34.03 28.66 19.98
CA THR A 124 32.84 29.48 20.16
C THR A 124 32.01 29.58 18.88
N ARG A 125 32.69 29.89 17.77
CA ARG A 125 32.06 29.91 16.44
C ARG A 125 31.52 28.54 16.03
N LEU A 126 32.30 27.50 16.27
CA LEU A 126 31.88 26.10 15.99
C LEU A 126 30.65 25.72 16.81
N HIS A 127 30.64 26.03 18.12
CA HIS A 127 29.51 25.74 19.01
C HIS A 127 28.21 26.42 18.52
N ASN A 128 28.29 27.70 18.13
CA ASN A 128 27.15 28.44 17.62
C ASN A 128 26.60 27.83 16.31
N ILE A 129 27.48 27.38 15.43
CA ILE A 129 27.08 26.71 14.18
C ILE A 129 26.38 25.37 14.47
N LEU A 130 26.91 24.57 15.40
CA LEU A 130 26.33 23.30 15.80
C LEU A 130 24.97 23.48 16.49
N LEU A 131 24.85 24.48 17.39
CA LEU A 131 23.58 24.83 18.02
C LEU A 131 22.53 25.27 16.96
N LEU A 132 22.96 26.08 15.97
CA LEU A 132 22.10 26.48 14.89
C LEU A 132 21.64 25.25 14.05
N ALA A 133 22.55 24.33 13.76
CA ALA A 133 22.21 23.09 13.03
C ALA A 133 21.21 22.23 13.81
N VAL A 134 21.45 22.05 15.10
CA VAL A 134 20.50 21.31 15.97
C VAL A 134 19.14 22.01 16.00
N GLY A 135 19.13 23.34 16.18
CA GLY A 135 17.89 24.13 16.16
C GLY A 135 17.12 23.98 14.88
N LEU A 136 17.80 24.05 13.71
CA LEU A 136 17.17 23.83 12.39
C LEU A 136 16.54 22.44 12.29
N TYR A 137 17.26 21.40 12.69
CA TYR A 137 16.73 20.03 12.60
C TYR A 137 15.59 19.77 13.59
N VAL A 138 15.65 20.33 14.81
CA VAL A 138 14.55 20.21 15.78
C VAL A 138 13.29 20.91 15.27
N VAL A 139 13.42 22.13 14.73
CA VAL A 139 12.28 22.85 14.15
C VAL A 139 11.74 22.10 12.92
N ALA A 140 12.61 21.62 12.04
CA ALA A 140 12.19 20.82 10.88
C ALA A 140 11.44 19.55 11.31
N TRP A 141 11.90 18.86 12.34
CA TRP A 141 11.23 17.68 12.89
C TRP A 141 9.84 18.01 13.45
N VAL A 142 9.71 19.07 14.25
CA VAL A 142 8.41 19.53 14.80
C VAL A 142 7.44 19.89 13.67
N LEU A 143 7.93 20.59 12.64
CA LEU A 143 7.10 20.94 11.49
C LEU A 143 6.69 19.71 10.69
N SER A 144 7.59 18.73 10.49
CA SER A 144 7.27 17.47 9.83
C SER A 144 6.23 16.67 10.62
N TYR A 145 6.34 16.65 11.95
CA TYR A 145 5.33 16.03 12.81
C TYR A 145 3.96 16.72 12.64
N ALA A 146 3.94 18.06 12.73
CA ALA A 146 2.72 18.86 12.54
C ALA A 146 2.11 18.63 11.13
N GLN A 147 2.94 18.58 10.09
CA GLN A 147 2.51 18.28 8.72
C GLN A 147 1.78 16.94 8.66
N ASN A 148 2.38 15.87 9.19
CA ASN A 148 1.78 14.53 9.15
C ASN A 148 0.50 14.46 9.99
N TYR A 149 0.45 15.13 11.13
CA TYR A 149 -0.73 15.20 11.98
C TYR A 149 -1.91 15.90 11.28
N ILE A 150 -1.65 17.06 10.66
CA ILE A 150 -2.67 17.82 9.93
C ILE A 150 -3.14 17.03 8.70
N LEU A 151 -2.18 16.43 7.95
CA LEU A 151 -2.50 15.59 6.78
C LEU A 151 -3.39 14.40 7.17
N ALA A 152 -3.07 13.70 8.25
CA ALA A 152 -3.89 12.61 8.76
C ALA A 152 -5.32 13.09 9.07
N GLY A 153 -5.45 14.25 9.72
CA GLY A 153 -6.75 14.87 10.01
C GLY A 153 -7.53 15.19 8.74
N VAL A 154 -6.90 15.79 7.72
CA VAL A 154 -7.52 16.11 6.42
C VAL A 154 -8.02 14.83 5.73
N VAL A 155 -7.17 13.81 5.65
CA VAL A 155 -7.52 12.53 5.02
C VAL A 155 -8.66 11.85 5.76
N GLN A 156 -8.59 11.74 7.09
CA GLN A 156 -9.62 11.04 7.88
C GLN A 156 -10.97 11.74 7.84
N ARG A 157 -11.01 13.09 7.89
CA ARG A 157 -12.29 13.83 7.74
C ARG A 157 -12.88 13.66 6.34
N THR A 158 -12.04 13.60 5.30
CA THR A 158 -12.52 13.32 3.94
C THR A 158 -13.08 11.90 3.83
N MET A 159 -12.38 10.90 4.39
CA MET A 159 -12.84 9.51 4.37
C MET A 159 -14.12 9.31 5.19
N SER A 160 -14.23 9.99 6.34
CA SER A 160 -15.48 9.96 7.14
C SER A 160 -16.68 10.42 6.32
N ARG A 161 -16.54 11.51 5.56
CA ARG A 161 -17.62 11.98 4.67
C ARG A 161 -17.95 10.97 3.57
N ILE A 162 -16.93 10.43 2.91
CA ILE A 162 -17.14 9.39 1.88
C ILE A 162 -17.87 8.18 2.47
N ARG A 163 -17.54 7.76 3.70
CA ARG A 163 -18.25 6.65 4.36
C ARG A 163 -19.71 6.99 4.61
N THR A 164 -20.01 8.21 5.07
CA THR A 164 -21.40 8.67 5.25
C THR A 164 -22.14 8.71 3.92
N ASP A 165 -21.53 9.29 2.86
CA ASP A 165 -22.15 9.35 1.53
C ASP A 165 -22.44 7.95 0.98
N VAL A 166 -21.53 6.99 1.19
CA VAL A 166 -21.71 5.59 0.77
C VAL A 166 -22.79 4.89 1.59
N GLU A 167 -22.84 5.09 2.90
CA GLU A 167 -23.88 4.54 3.77
C GLU A 167 -25.29 5.05 3.37
N GLU A 168 -25.42 6.37 3.20
CA GLU A 168 -26.68 6.97 2.72
C GLU A 168 -27.07 6.43 1.34
N LYS A 169 -26.10 6.26 0.46
CA LYS A 169 -26.34 5.70 -0.88
C LYS A 169 -26.85 4.27 -0.82
N ILE A 170 -26.24 3.41 0.00
CA ILE A 170 -26.66 2.01 0.14
C ILE A 170 -28.11 1.92 0.60
N ASN A 171 -28.51 2.78 1.53
CA ASN A 171 -29.89 2.82 2.03
C ASN A 171 -30.92 3.29 1.00
N ARG A 172 -30.46 3.91 -0.11
CA ARG A 172 -31.33 4.38 -1.22
C ARG A 172 -31.22 3.52 -2.47
N LEU A 173 -30.40 2.46 -2.45
CA LEU A 173 -30.25 1.57 -3.60
C LEU A 173 -31.48 0.68 -3.79
N PRO A 174 -31.91 0.44 -5.05
CA PRO A 174 -32.96 -0.52 -5.33
C PRO A 174 -32.57 -1.93 -4.85
N LEU A 175 -33.50 -2.68 -4.27
CA LEU A 175 -33.29 -4.07 -3.85
C LEU A 175 -32.77 -4.94 -5.01
N SER A 176 -33.25 -4.68 -6.24
CA SER A 176 -32.79 -5.40 -7.43
C SER A 176 -31.30 -5.25 -7.71
N TYR A 177 -30.67 -4.13 -7.33
CA TYR A 177 -29.23 -3.93 -7.42
C TYR A 177 -28.50 -4.71 -6.33
N VAL A 178 -28.97 -4.63 -5.09
CA VAL A 178 -28.37 -5.29 -3.93
C VAL A 178 -28.41 -6.82 -4.08
N ASP A 179 -29.51 -7.37 -4.58
CA ASP A 179 -29.69 -8.82 -4.76
C ASP A 179 -28.85 -9.39 -5.91
N ARG A 180 -28.55 -8.59 -6.92
CA ARG A 180 -27.68 -8.99 -8.04
C ARG A 180 -26.19 -8.97 -7.72
N GLN A 181 -25.80 -8.23 -6.69
CA GLN A 181 -24.39 -8.10 -6.29
C GLN A 181 -24.03 -9.12 -5.19
N PRO A 182 -22.84 -9.72 -5.25
CA PRO A 182 -22.35 -10.50 -4.12
C PRO A 182 -22.23 -9.61 -2.87
N ARG A 183 -22.88 -9.98 -1.78
CA ARG A 183 -22.86 -9.22 -0.51
C ARG A 183 -21.46 -8.88 -0.02
N GLY A 184 -20.50 -9.80 -0.24
CA GLY A 184 -19.09 -9.58 0.09
C GLY A 184 -18.42 -8.48 -0.72
N ASP A 185 -18.81 -8.28 -1.99
CA ASP A 185 -18.27 -7.23 -2.84
C ASP A 185 -18.74 -5.84 -2.40
N LEU A 186 -20.04 -5.68 -2.11
CA LEU A 186 -20.59 -4.44 -1.57
C LEU A 186 -19.92 -4.08 -0.22
N LEU A 187 -19.81 -5.04 0.68
CA LEU A 187 -19.17 -4.83 1.98
C LEU A 187 -17.70 -4.46 1.82
N SER A 188 -16.99 -5.09 0.87
CA SER A 188 -15.59 -4.78 0.58
C SER A 188 -15.41 -3.35 0.06
N ARG A 189 -16.32 -2.84 -0.77
CA ARG A 189 -16.29 -1.44 -1.26
C ARG A 189 -16.45 -0.43 -0.14
N VAL A 190 -17.34 -0.73 0.83
CA VAL A 190 -17.61 0.15 1.98
C VAL A 190 -16.45 0.18 2.98
N THR A 191 -15.77 -0.94 3.16
CA THR A 191 -14.72 -1.07 4.18
C THR A 191 -13.33 -1.01 3.56
N ASN A 192 -12.95 -2.05 2.80
CA ASN A 192 -11.57 -2.21 2.34
C ASN A 192 -11.16 -1.15 1.31
N ASP A 193 -12.06 -0.78 0.38
CA ASP A 193 -11.71 0.20 -0.66
C ASP A 193 -11.56 1.60 -0.08
N ILE A 194 -12.42 2.03 0.82
CA ILE A 194 -12.29 3.34 1.49
C ILE A 194 -11.03 3.39 2.35
N ASP A 195 -10.71 2.31 3.06
CA ASP A 195 -9.48 2.23 3.87
C ASP A 195 -8.22 2.21 2.99
N ASN A 196 -8.25 1.53 1.84
CA ASN A 196 -7.17 1.56 0.86
C ASN A 196 -6.97 2.97 0.28
N VAL A 197 -8.05 3.69 -0.02
CA VAL A 197 -7.99 5.10 -0.43
C VAL A 197 -7.38 5.97 0.66
N ALA A 198 -7.82 5.81 1.92
CA ALA A 198 -7.28 6.57 3.05
C ALA A 198 -5.77 6.36 3.21
N GLN A 199 -5.33 5.10 3.20
CA GLN A 199 -3.92 4.73 3.32
C GLN A 199 -3.10 5.24 2.13
N SER A 200 -3.61 5.06 0.90
CA SER A 200 -2.95 5.51 -0.32
C SER A 200 -2.81 7.03 -0.36
N LEU A 201 -3.85 7.77 0.00
CA LEU A 201 -3.83 9.23 0.07
C LEU A 201 -2.83 9.72 1.11
N GLN A 202 -2.89 9.21 2.33
CA GLN A 202 -2.00 9.63 3.41
C GLN A 202 -0.54 9.38 3.05
N GLN A 203 -0.24 8.17 2.55
CA GLN A 203 1.11 7.79 2.19
C GLN A 203 1.61 8.55 0.95
N THR A 204 0.78 8.64 -0.10
CA THR A 204 1.18 9.27 -1.36
C THR A 204 1.31 10.78 -1.21
N LEU A 205 0.30 11.48 -0.62
CA LEU A 205 0.38 12.93 -0.47
C LEU A 205 1.53 13.35 0.46
N GLY A 206 1.68 12.69 1.62
CA GLY A 206 2.76 13.00 2.55
C GLY A 206 4.14 12.80 1.93
N GLN A 207 4.37 11.62 1.35
CA GLN A 207 5.67 11.24 0.82
C GLN A 207 6.00 11.96 -0.51
N MET A 208 5.02 12.11 -1.42
CA MET A 208 5.26 12.81 -2.69
C MET A 208 5.59 14.30 -2.48
N LEU A 209 4.85 14.99 -1.61
CA LEU A 209 5.13 16.40 -1.30
C LEU A 209 6.53 16.56 -0.73
N THR A 210 6.87 15.78 0.29
CA THR A 210 8.21 15.83 0.92
C THR A 210 9.30 15.47 -0.09
N SER A 211 9.13 14.41 -0.87
CA SER A 211 10.12 13.98 -1.87
C SER A 211 10.31 15.02 -2.98
N LEU A 212 9.21 15.59 -3.51
CA LEU A 212 9.27 16.60 -4.57
C LEU A 212 10.01 17.85 -4.10
N PHE A 213 9.63 18.38 -2.93
CA PHE A 213 10.29 19.58 -2.38
C PHE A 213 11.74 19.29 -1.98
N THR A 214 12.07 18.08 -1.51
CA THR A 214 13.46 17.69 -1.23
C THR A 214 14.27 17.63 -2.52
N ILE A 215 13.77 17.03 -3.59
CA ILE A 215 14.47 16.98 -4.88
C ILE A 215 14.74 18.41 -5.38
N VAL A 216 13.72 19.27 -5.41
CA VAL A 216 13.86 20.65 -5.85
C VAL A 216 14.83 21.43 -4.96
N GLY A 217 14.66 21.35 -3.64
CA GLY A 217 15.51 22.06 -2.69
C GLY A 217 16.97 21.62 -2.73
N VAL A 218 17.21 20.31 -2.80
CA VAL A 218 18.57 19.74 -2.93
C VAL A 218 19.21 20.17 -4.26
N LEU A 219 18.49 20.10 -5.38
CA LEU A 219 19.00 20.57 -6.68
C LEU A 219 19.37 22.05 -6.64
N VAL A 220 18.52 22.90 -6.11
CA VAL A 220 18.80 24.33 -5.96
C VAL A 220 20.08 24.54 -5.16
N MET A 221 20.24 23.87 -4.01
CA MET A 221 21.44 23.99 -3.19
C MET A 221 22.70 23.45 -3.90
N MET A 222 22.59 22.35 -4.63
CA MET A 222 23.70 21.80 -5.42
C MET A 222 24.17 22.79 -6.49
N PHE A 223 23.24 23.43 -7.20
CA PHE A 223 23.60 24.46 -8.20
C PHE A 223 24.16 25.72 -7.57
N ILE A 224 23.70 26.15 -6.40
CA ILE A 224 24.26 27.30 -5.66
C ILE A 224 25.69 27.02 -5.22
N ILE A 225 26.02 25.80 -4.79
CA ILE A 225 27.36 25.45 -4.29
C ILE A 225 28.31 25.27 -5.48
N SER A 226 27.96 24.43 -6.45
CA SER A 226 28.81 24.16 -7.61
C SER A 226 28.01 23.61 -8.79
N PRO A 227 27.76 24.41 -9.84
CA PRO A 227 27.07 23.92 -11.04
C PRO A 227 27.78 22.73 -11.70
N LEU A 228 29.10 22.69 -11.69
CA LEU A 228 29.87 21.59 -12.26
C LEU A 228 29.60 20.27 -11.54
N LEU A 229 29.68 20.27 -10.20
CA LEU A 229 29.43 19.09 -9.41
C LEU A 229 27.94 18.68 -9.48
N ALA A 230 27.03 19.66 -9.59
CA ALA A 230 25.60 19.39 -9.80
C ALA A 230 25.36 18.64 -11.11
N LEU A 231 26.01 19.02 -12.21
CA LEU A 231 25.92 18.29 -13.48
C LEU A 231 26.46 16.86 -13.36
N VAL A 232 27.59 16.67 -12.67
CA VAL A 232 28.16 15.33 -12.41
C VAL A 232 27.16 14.47 -11.63
N ALA A 233 26.58 15.02 -10.56
CA ALA A 233 25.57 14.31 -9.77
C ALA A 233 24.31 14.00 -10.59
N LEU A 234 23.88 14.90 -11.46
CA LEU A 234 22.71 14.69 -12.33
C LEU A 234 22.88 13.54 -13.33
N ILE A 235 24.11 13.19 -13.74
CA ILE A 235 24.39 12.02 -14.59
C ILE A 235 23.92 10.73 -13.93
N THR A 236 23.88 10.68 -12.59
CA THR A 236 23.39 9.51 -11.86
C THR A 236 21.92 9.22 -12.16
N ILE A 237 21.06 10.23 -12.43
CA ILE A 237 19.64 10.05 -12.70
C ILE A 237 19.40 9.20 -13.96
N PRO A 238 19.86 9.61 -15.16
CA PRO A 238 19.64 8.81 -16.36
C PRO A 238 20.31 7.45 -16.25
N SER A 239 21.46 7.35 -15.58
CA SER A 239 22.13 6.06 -15.32
C SER A 239 21.28 5.13 -14.43
N ALA A 240 20.69 5.66 -13.36
CA ALA A 240 19.81 4.92 -12.46
C ALA A 240 18.52 4.47 -13.17
N LEU A 241 17.91 5.38 -13.97
CA LEU A 241 16.71 5.05 -14.75
C LEU A 241 16.99 3.99 -15.82
N PHE A 242 18.11 4.10 -16.51
CA PHE A 242 18.54 3.10 -17.50
C PHE A 242 18.75 1.74 -16.84
N LEU A 243 19.51 1.70 -15.74
CA LEU A 243 19.80 0.48 -14.99
C LEU A 243 18.52 -0.18 -14.46
N THR A 244 17.64 0.60 -13.83
CA THR A 244 16.36 0.10 -13.32
C THR A 244 15.49 -0.43 -14.46
N LYS A 245 15.35 0.29 -15.56
CA LYS A 245 14.58 -0.14 -16.73
C LYS A 245 15.14 -1.43 -17.34
N PHE A 246 16.45 -1.54 -17.43
CA PHE A 246 17.13 -2.73 -17.97
C PHE A 246 16.88 -3.96 -17.09
N ILE A 247 17.04 -3.83 -15.75
CA ILE A 247 16.80 -4.94 -14.82
C ILE A 247 15.30 -5.28 -14.78
N ALA A 248 14.41 -4.30 -14.70
CA ALA A 248 12.96 -4.52 -14.68
C ALA A 248 12.45 -5.23 -15.94
N ALA A 249 12.98 -4.91 -17.12
CA ALA A 249 12.63 -5.58 -18.36
C ALA A 249 13.01 -7.08 -18.33
N ARG A 250 14.18 -7.40 -17.77
CA ARG A 250 14.62 -8.80 -17.58
C ARG A 250 13.82 -9.53 -16.49
N SER A 251 13.48 -8.84 -15.42
CA SER A 251 12.74 -9.36 -14.28
C SER A 251 11.28 -9.71 -14.65
N LYS A 252 10.63 -8.89 -15.50
CA LYS A 252 9.22 -9.05 -15.91
C LYS A 252 8.91 -10.47 -16.40
N THR A 253 9.71 -11.01 -17.31
CA THR A 253 9.49 -12.35 -17.87
C THR A 253 9.59 -13.45 -16.80
N ARG A 254 10.49 -13.28 -15.83
CA ARG A 254 10.67 -14.21 -14.71
C ARG A 254 9.50 -14.15 -13.73
N PHE A 255 8.97 -12.96 -13.45
CA PHE A 255 7.77 -12.81 -12.61
C PHE A 255 6.53 -13.43 -13.27
N ILE A 256 6.35 -13.27 -14.59
CA ILE A 256 5.25 -13.91 -15.32
C ILE A 256 5.34 -15.44 -15.18
N ALA A 257 6.54 -16.02 -15.32
CA ALA A 257 6.75 -17.45 -15.12
C ALA A 257 6.46 -17.87 -13.66
N GLN A 258 6.90 -17.09 -12.68
CA GLN A 258 6.59 -17.34 -11.27
C GLN A 258 5.09 -17.36 -11.02
N TRP A 259 4.34 -16.38 -11.51
CA TRP A 259 2.87 -16.33 -11.34
C TRP A 259 2.17 -17.50 -11.99
N LYS A 260 2.63 -17.90 -13.19
CA LYS A 260 2.10 -19.09 -13.88
C LYS A 260 2.26 -20.34 -13.00
N HIS A 261 3.48 -20.63 -12.53
CA HIS A 261 3.74 -21.80 -11.70
C HIS A 261 3.09 -21.72 -10.32
N THR A 262 2.90 -20.51 -9.76
CA THR A 262 2.10 -20.32 -8.54
C THR A 262 0.65 -20.71 -8.77
N GLY A 263 0.06 -20.33 -9.91
CA GLY A 263 -1.30 -20.73 -10.28
C GLY A 263 -1.42 -22.25 -10.46
N GLU A 264 -0.45 -22.88 -11.15
CA GLU A 264 -0.40 -24.33 -11.35
C GLU A 264 -0.29 -25.09 -10.02
N LEU A 265 0.55 -24.59 -9.08
CA LEU A 265 0.68 -25.19 -7.75
C LEU A 265 -0.61 -25.06 -6.94
N ASN A 266 -1.23 -23.86 -6.94
CA ASN A 266 -2.49 -23.64 -6.25
C ASN A 266 -3.61 -24.55 -6.79
N SER A 267 -3.73 -24.68 -8.11
CA SER A 267 -4.70 -25.58 -8.72
C SER A 267 -4.47 -27.05 -8.33
N HIS A 268 -3.21 -27.48 -8.28
CA HIS A 268 -2.87 -28.84 -7.85
C HIS A 268 -3.22 -29.06 -6.37
N VAL A 269 -2.94 -28.09 -5.49
CA VAL A 269 -3.29 -28.15 -4.05
C VAL A 269 -4.80 -28.19 -3.89
N GLU A 270 -5.58 -27.37 -4.63
CA GLU A 270 -7.03 -27.36 -4.58
C GLU A 270 -7.62 -28.71 -5.07
N GLU A 271 -7.09 -29.27 -6.16
CA GLU A 271 -7.50 -30.58 -6.66
C GLU A 271 -7.20 -31.68 -5.66
N ALA A 272 -5.99 -31.72 -5.09
CA ALA A 272 -5.57 -32.70 -4.10
C ALA A 272 -6.41 -32.61 -2.81
N PHE A 273 -6.75 -31.39 -2.38
CA PHE A 273 -7.57 -31.15 -1.20
C PHE A 273 -9.03 -31.56 -1.42
N THR A 274 -9.62 -31.15 -2.55
CA THR A 274 -10.99 -31.51 -2.91
C THR A 274 -11.13 -33.02 -3.15
N GLY A 275 -10.12 -33.64 -3.78
CA GLY A 275 -10.08 -35.09 -4.06
C GLY A 275 -9.45 -35.93 -2.95
N HIS A 276 -9.21 -35.36 -1.74
CA HIS A 276 -8.44 -36.04 -0.68
C HIS A 276 -8.96 -37.43 -0.32
N ALA A 277 -10.28 -37.59 -0.21
CA ALA A 277 -10.91 -38.88 0.06
C ALA A 277 -10.58 -39.92 -1.04
N LEU A 278 -10.66 -39.51 -2.32
CA LEU A 278 -10.32 -40.38 -3.44
C LEU A 278 -8.84 -40.74 -3.47
N VAL A 279 -7.95 -39.76 -3.24
CA VAL A 279 -6.50 -39.99 -3.14
C VAL A 279 -6.18 -41.06 -2.07
N LYS A 280 -6.88 -40.98 -0.92
CA LYS A 280 -6.71 -41.94 0.17
C LYS A 280 -7.25 -43.33 -0.18
N VAL A 281 -8.48 -43.40 -0.67
CA VAL A 281 -9.14 -44.70 -0.99
C VAL A 281 -8.38 -45.45 -2.08
N PHE A 282 -7.83 -44.74 -3.07
CA PHE A 282 -7.08 -45.37 -4.16
C PHE A 282 -5.57 -45.48 -3.91
N GLY A 283 -5.08 -45.12 -2.71
CA GLY A 283 -3.67 -45.22 -2.35
C GLY A 283 -2.71 -44.37 -3.20
N ARG A 284 -3.21 -43.24 -3.74
CA ARG A 284 -2.49 -42.39 -4.69
C ARG A 284 -1.69 -41.25 -4.05
N GLN A 285 -1.45 -41.28 -2.74
CA GLN A 285 -0.74 -40.22 -2.01
C GLN A 285 0.65 -39.95 -2.60
N ALA A 286 1.44 -41.02 -2.86
CA ALA A 286 2.79 -40.88 -3.40
C ALA A 286 2.83 -40.19 -4.78
N VAL A 287 1.83 -40.49 -5.64
CA VAL A 287 1.75 -39.86 -6.98
C VAL A 287 1.38 -38.37 -6.86
N THR A 288 0.46 -38.05 -5.94
CA THR A 288 0.05 -36.65 -5.69
C THR A 288 1.21 -35.83 -5.13
N GLU A 289 1.96 -36.42 -4.19
CA GLU A 289 3.15 -35.80 -3.60
C GLU A 289 4.28 -35.61 -4.64
N GLN A 290 4.52 -36.63 -5.47
CA GLN A 290 5.50 -36.50 -6.55
C GLN A 290 5.12 -35.35 -7.50
N ARG A 291 3.86 -35.26 -7.91
CA ARG A 291 3.39 -34.20 -8.78
C ARG A 291 3.51 -32.82 -8.13
N PHE A 292 3.18 -32.71 -6.83
CA PHE A 292 3.40 -31.49 -6.06
C PHE A 292 4.87 -31.08 -6.09
N ASN A 293 5.78 -31.97 -5.83
CA ASN A 293 7.22 -31.70 -5.81
C ASN A 293 7.73 -31.26 -7.18
N GLU A 294 7.26 -31.84 -8.28
CA GLU A 294 7.61 -31.41 -9.64
C GLU A 294 7.21 -29.97 -9.89
N VAL A 295 5.93 -29.61 -9.63
CA VAL A 295 5.42 -28.26 -9.83
C VAL A 295 6.07 -27.25 -8.89
N ASN A 296 6.34 -27.67 -7.64
CA ASN A 296 7.02 -26.83 -6.65
C ASN A 296 8.48 -26.54 -7.05
N GLU A 297 9.17 -27.51 -7.66
CA GLU A 297 10.54 -27.31 -8.17
C GLU A 297 10.57 -26.31 -9.35
N GLU A 298 9.56 -26.35 -10.25
CA GLU A 298 9.42 -25.38 -11.32
C GLU A 298 9.14 -23.98 -10.76
N LEU A 299 8.25 -23.89 -9.75
CA LEU A 299 7.98 -22.64 -9.04
C LEU A 299 9.23 -22.11 -8.34
N PHE A 300 10.00 -22.97 -7.69
CA PHE A 300 11.26 -22.58 -7.04
C PHE A 300 12.23 -21.95 -8.05
N LYS A 301 12.47 -22.60 -9.20
CA LYS A 301 13.38 -22.08 -10.25
C LYS A 301 12.91 -20.75 -10.81
N ALA A 302 11.60 -20.61 -11.08
CA ALA A 302 11.02 -19.38 -11.56
C ALA A 302 11.11 -18.25 -10.52
N SER A 303 10.80 -18.56 -9.26
CA SER A 303 10.83 -17.62 -8.13
C SER A 303 12.26 -17.18 -7.80
N PHE A 304 13.20 -18.13 -7.75
CA PHE A 304 14.62 -17.80 -7.54
C PHE A 304 15.12 -16.86 -8.64
N GLY A 305 14.84 -17.16 -9.91
CA GLY A 305 15.25 -16.32 -11.03
C GLY A 305 14.63 -14.92 -10.99
N ALA A 306 13.35 -14.81 -10.61
CA ALA A 306 12.66 -13.52 -10.47
C ALA A 306 13.23 -12.69 -9.32
N GLN A 307 13.39 -13.31 -8.15
CA GLN A 307 13.88 -12.64 -6.94
C GLN A 307 15.36 -12.27 -7.06
N PHE A 308 16.20 -13.13 -7.65
CA PHE A 308 17.61 -12.83 -7.87
C PHE A 308 17.81 -11.61 -8.78
N ILE A 309 17.14 -11.60 -9.95
CA ILE A 309 17.26 -10.46 -10.89
C ILE A 309 16.70 -9.18 -10.27
N SER A 310 15.55 -9.26 -9.61
CA SER A 310 14.96 -8.11 -8.91
C SER A 310 15.85 -7.64 -7.75
N GLY A 311 16.42 -8.57 -6.99
CA GLY A 311 17.28 -8.29 -5.86
C GLY A 311 18.60 -7.55 -6.23
N ILE A 312 19.05 -7.65 -7.48
CA ILE A 312 20.25 -6.93 -7.96
C ILE A 312 20.01 -5.42 -8.06
N ILE A 313 18.75 -4.93 -8.13
CA ILE A 313 18.45 -3.49 -8.25
C ILE A 313 19.11 -2.71 -7.11
N GLN A 314 18.88 -3.13 -5.87
CA GLN A 314 19.40 -2.43 -4.70
C GLN A 314 20.94 -2.32 -4.67
N PRO A 315 21.72 -3.42 -4.79
CA PRO A 315 23.18 -3.35 -4.86
C PRO A 315 23.69 -2.52 -6.04
N SER A 316 23.03 -2.59 -7.20
CA SER A 316 23.42 -1.82 -8.37
C SER A 316 23.21 -0.31 -8.17
N MET A 317 22.11 0.09 -7.53
CA MET A 317 21.85 1.49 -7.18
C MET A 317 22.88 1.98 -6.14
N MET A 318 23.24 1.13 -5.18
CA MET A 318 24.27 1.45 -4.19
C MET A 318 25.66 1.61 -4.82
N PHE A 319 26.01 0.74 -5.78
CA PHE A 319 27.24 0.86 -6.56
C PHE A 319 27.28 2.17 -7.35
N LEU A 320 26.19 2.50 -8.03
CA LEU A 320 26.07 3.77 -8.79
C LEU A 320 26.20 5.01 -7.88
N GLY A 321 25.58 4.96 -6.70
CA GLY A 321 25.69 6.00 -5.67
C GLY A 321 27.11 6.16 -5.16
N ASN A 322 27.83 5.04 -4.92
CA ASN A 322 29.25 5.06 -4.51
C ASN A 322 30.16 5.60 -5.62
N LEU A 323 29.89 5.25 -6.88
CA LEU A 323 30.66 5.79 -8.01
C LEU A 323 30.50 7.30 -8.13
N ASN A 324 29.26 7.79 -7.97
CA ASN A 324 28.96 9.23 -7.92
C ASN A 324 29.67 9.90 -6.74
N PHE A 325 29.66 9.29 -5.55
CA PHE A 325 30.38 9.78 -4.38
C PHE A 325 31.89 9.93 -4.69
N VAL A 326 32.51 8.91 -5.30
CA VAL A 326 33.94 8.98 -5.67
C VAL A 326 34.19 10.12 -6.66
N ALA A 327 33.34 10.28 -7.68
CA ALA A 327 33.49 11.35 -8.65
C ALA A 327 33.39 12.73 -7.98
N ILE A 328 32.42 12.94 -7.09
CA ILE A 328 32.26 14.18 -6.32
C ILE A 328 33.45 14.42 -5.40
N ALA A 329 33.95 13.39 -4.71
CA ALA A 329 35.09 13.50 -3.81
C ALA A 329 36.39 13.89 -4.55
N VAL A 330 36.65 13.26 -5.71
CA VAL A 330 37.84 13.56 -6.53
C VAL A 330 37.75 14.97 -7.12
N ILE A 331 36.64 15.31 -7.80
CA ILE A 331 36.50 16.62 -8.44
C ILE A 331 36.41 17.72 -7.36
N GLY A 332 35.67 17.50 -6.30
CA GLY A 332 35.52 18.41 -5.15
C GLY A 332 36.89 18.60 -4.45
N GLY A 333 37.62 17.52 -4.19
CA GLY A 333 38.97 17.59 -3.61
C GLY A 333 39.95 18.38 -4.45
N LEU A 334 39.96 18.19 -5.79
CA LEU A 334 40.77 19.00 -6.72
C LEU A 334 40.39 20.49 -6.67
N ARG A 335 39.10 20.81 -6.53
CA ARG A 335 38.62 22.19 -6.40
C ARG A 335 38.97 22.81 -5.05
N VAL A 336 39.03 22.03 -3.98
CA VAL A 336 39.52 22.47 -2.66
C VAL A 336 41.04 22.77 -2.76
N ALA A 337 41.80 21.87 -3.39
CA ALA A 337 43.23 22.06 -3.59
C ALA A 337 43.56 23.31 -4.43
N SER A 338 42.71 23.62 -5.42
CA SER A 338 42.84 24.85 -6.24
C SER A 338 42.30 26.12 -5.57
N GLY A 339 41.73 26.03 -4.36
CA GLY A 339 41.17 27.16 -3.64
C GLY A 339 39.83 27.69 -4.18
N THR A 340 39.20 26.99 -5.11
CA THR A 340 37.92 27.38 -5.73
C THR A 340 36.69 26.91 -4.99
N MET A 341 36.85 26.08 -3.93
CA MET A 341 35.77 25.52 -3.12
C MET A 341 36.26 25.26 -1.69
N SER A 342 35.38 25.38 -0.68
CA SER A 342 35.73 25.02 0.68
C SER A 342 35.57 23.51 0.94
N LEU A 343 36.24 22.99 1.97
CA LEU A 343 36.09 21.60 2.37
C LEU A 343 34.66 21.31 2.88
N GLY A 344 34.06 22.29 3.58
CA GLY A 344 32.69 22.22 4.03
C GLY A 344 31.68 22.19 2.88
N ASP A 345 31.97 22.85 1.78
CA ASP A 345 31.15 22.80 0.55
C ASP A 345 31.17 21.40 -0.08
N VAL A 346 32.33 20.74 -0.14
CA VAL A 346 32.43 19.37 -0.63
C VAL A 346 31.66 18.41 0.29
N GLN A 347 31.79 18.57 1.60
CA GLN A 347 31.05 17.77 2.57
C GLN A 347 29.53 17.95 2.42
N ALA A 348 29.06 19.20 2.32
CA ALA A 348 27.65 19.49 2.09
C ALA A 348 27.16 18.88 0.77
N PHE A 349 27.96 18.97 -0.29
CA PHE A 349 27.64 18.43 -1.60
C PHE A 349 27.50 16.90 -1.59
N ILE A 350 28.38 16.19 -0.87
CA ILE A 350 28.29 14.74 -0.68
C ILE A 350 26.97 14.38 0.02
N GLN A 351 26.58 15.14 1.04
CA GLN A 351 25.29 14.93 1.73
C GLN A 351 24.09 15.16 0.79
N TYR A 352 24.13 16.23 -0.02
CA TYR A 352 23.09 16.51 -1.01
C TYR A 352 22.99 15.40 -2.07
N SER A 353 24.11 14.89 -2.55
CA SER A 353 24.11 13.77 -3.50
C SER A 353 23.40 12.52 -2.94
N ARG A 354 23.60 12.22 -1.67
CA ARG A 354 22.90 11.11 -0.98
C ARG A 354 21.43 11.41 -0.76
N GLN A 355 21.10 12.62 -0.32
CA GLN A 355 19.71 13.06 -0.09
C GLN A 355 18.90 13.15 -1.38
N PHE A 356 19.53 13.24 -2.54
CA PHE A 356 18.86 13.32 -3.82
C PHE A 356 18.34 11.98 -4.32
N THR A 357 19.09 10.90 -4.13
CA THR A 357 18.77 9.58 -4.69
C THR A 357 17.58 8.90 -3.99
N GLN A 358 17.45 9.06 -2.69
CA GLN A 358 16.40 8.40 -1.90
C GLN A 358 14.98 8.87 -2.29
N PRO A 359 14.67 10.19 -2.36
CA PRO A 359 13.36 10.67 -2.78
C PRO A 359 12.96 10.22 -4.19
N LEU A 360 13.93 10.09 -5.09
CA LEU A 360 13.67 9.65 -6.46
C LEU A 360 13.13 8.21 -6.51
N THR A 361 13.71 7.32 -5.71
CA THR A 361 13.22 5.94 -5.59
C THR A 361 11.86 5.86 -4.90
N GLN A 362 11.61 6.72 -3.91
CA GLN A 362 10.33 6.80 -3.19
C GLN A 362 9.19 7.26 -4.11
N VAL A 363 9.39 8.27 -4.94
CA VAL A 363 8.38 8.72 -5.91
C VAL A 363 8.02 7.59 -6.89
N ALA A 364 9.01 6.81 -7.35
CA ALA A 364 8.75 5.67 -8.22
C ALA A 364 7.92 4.56 -7.51
N ALA A 365 8.21 4.28 -6.24
CA ALA A 365 7.46 3.30 -5.45
C ALA A 365 6.02 3.76 -5.15
N MET A 366 5.81 5.07 -4.93
CA MET A 366 4.48 5.63 -4.66
C MET A 366 3.53 5.56 -5.86
N ALA A 367 4.04 5.45 -7.08
CA ALA A 367 3.19 5.33 -8.28
C ALA A 367 2.24 4.13 -8.21
N ASN A 368 2.71 2.98 -7.71
CA ASN A 368 1.89 1.78 -7.54
C ASN A 368 0.84 1.95 -6.43
N VAL A 369 1.23 2.56 -5.30
CA VAL A 369 0.32 2.84 -4.19
C VAL A 369 -0.78 3.80 -4.63
N PHE A 370 -0.42 4.83 -5.37
CA PHE A 370 -1.35 5.80 -5.93
C PHE A 370 -2.33 5.14 -6.91
N GLN A 371 -1.85 4.31 -7.84
CA GLN A 371 -2.71 3.58 -8.77
C GLN A 371 -3.69 2.66 -8.05
N SER A 372 -3.26 1.94 -7.01
CA SER A 372 -4.15 1.11 -6.20
C SER A 372 -5.24 1.94 -5.50
N GLY A 373 -4.88 3.08 -4.91
CA GLY A 373 -5.83 3.98 -4.28
C GLY A 373 -6.84 4.55 -5.27
N VAL A 374 -6.39 4.92 -6.49
CA VAL A 374 -7.30 5.41 -7.54
C VAL A 374 -8.23 4.31 -8.02
N ALA A 375 -7.77 3.07 -8.20
CA ALA A 375 -8.64 1.96 -8.56
C ALA A 375 -9.71 1.69 -7.48
N SER A 376 -9.34 1.77 -6.19
CA SER A 376 -10.31 1.64 -5.10
C SER A 376 -11.34 2.77 -5.07
N ILE A 377 -10.93 4.03 -5.29
CA ILE A 377 -11.89 5.14 -5.30
C ILE A 377 -12.82 5.08 -6.53
N GLU A 378 -12.36 4.56 -7.68
CA GLU A 378 -13.21 4.31 -8.84
C GLU A 378 -14.34 3.34 -8.51
N ARG A 379 -14.05 2.24 -7.78
CA ARG A 379 -15.08 1.29 -7.34
C ARG A 379 -16.09 1.93 -6.38
N VAL A 380 -15.61 2.79 -5.47
CA VAL A 380 -16.49 3.56 -4.57
C VAL A 380 -17.35 4.54 -5.37
N PHE A 381 -16.78 5.25 -6.34
CA PHE A 381 -17.55 6.16 -7.20
C PHE A 381 -18.58 5.43 -8.07
N ALA A 382 -18.21 4.25 -8.59
CA ALA A 382 -19.16 3.42 -9.34
C ALA A 382 -20.38 3.03 -8.50
N LEU A 383 -20.22 2.83 -7.18
CA LEU A 383 -21.34 2.60 -6.26
C LEU A 383 -22.17 3.88 -6.01
N LEU A 384 -21.50 5.02 -5.83
CA LEU A 384 -22.16 6.30 -5.61
C LEU A 384 -22.96 6.79 -6.84
N ASP A 385 -22.57 6.37 -8.04
CA ASP A 385 -23.17 6.75 -9.31
C ASP A 385 -24.34 5.84 -9.75
N VAL A 386 -24.64 4.78 -9.00
CA VAL A 386 -25.80 3.91 -9.28
C VAL A 386 -27.09 4.70 -9.09
N ASP A 387 -28.07 4.48 -9.95
CA ASP A 387 -29.39 5.10 -9.81
C ASP A 387 -30.06 4.68 -8.50
N GLU A 388 -30.68 5.63 -7.82
CA GLU A 388 -31.40 5.40 -6.57
C GLU A 388 -32.84 4.94 -6.87
N GLU A 389 -33.47 4.27 -5.88
CA GLU A 389 -34.89 3.99 -5.97
C GLU A 389 -35.72 5.27 -6.00
N SER A 390 -36.91 5.19 -6.55
CA SER A 390 -37.82 6.32 -6.58
C SER A 390 -38.10 6.81 -5.16
N PRO A 391 -37.89 8.09 -4.87
CA PRO A 391 -38.17 8.62 -3.54
C PRO A 391 -39.69 8.47 -3.21
N ASP A 392 -39.96 8.21 -1.95
CA ASP A 392 -41.35 8.25 -1.44
C ASP A 392 -42.01 9.56 -1.74
N ALA A 393 -43.33 9.53 -1.89
CA ALA A 393 -44.09 10.74 -2.13
C ALA A 393 -43.89 11.76 -1.00
N VAL A 394 -43.58 13.01 -1.35
CA VAL A 394 -43.33 14.10 -0.38
C VAL A 394 -44.54 14.32 0.52
N VAL A 395 -45.74 14.07 -0.01
CA VAL A 395 -47.00 14.07 0.75
C VAL A 395 -47.62 12.69 0.54
N PRO A 396 -47.57 11.80 1.55
CA PRO A 396 -48.23 10.50 1.44
C PRO A 396 -49.72 10.69 1.30
N ALA A 397 -50.36 9.90 0.45
CA ALA A 397 -51.80 9.91 0.34
C ALA A 397 -52.38 9.40 1.68
N GLU A 398 -53.22 10.20 2.31
CA GLU A 398 -53.98 9.79 3.48
C GLU A 398 -55.04 8.75 3.06
N ILE A 399 -55.08 7.64 3.75
CA ILE A 399 -56.16 6.66 3.57
C ILE A 399 -57.39 7.22 4.25
N GLU A 400 -58.33 7.72 3.46
CA GLU A 400 -59.58 8.22 3.98
C GLU A 400 -60.48 7.09 4.49
N GLY A 401 -60.91 7.18 5.74
CA GLY A 401 -61.82 6.24 6.37
C GLY A 401 -61.19 5.13 7.19
N THR A 402 -61.99 4.20 7.69
CA THR A 402 -61.54 3.06 8.49
C THR A 402 -61.01 1.97 7.55
N VAL A 403 -59.75 1.55 7.77
CA VAL A 403 -59.15 0.48 6.99
C VAL A 403 -59.82 -0.86 7.35
N GLU A 404 -60.57 -1.43 6.42
CA GLU A 404 -61.29 -2.70 6.61
C GLU A 404 -60.40 -3.96 6.44
N GLY A 405 -59.11 -3.76 6.04
CA GLY A 405 -58.17 -4.87 5.85
C GLY A 405 -58.43 -5.73 4.60
N ARG A 406 -59.30 -5.26 3.69
CA ARG A 406 -59.58 -5.97 2.42
C ARG A 406 -58.46 -5.67 1.40
N VAL A 407 -57.83 -6.71 0.88
CA VAL A 407 -56.85 -6.65 -0.20
C VAL A 407 -57.38 -7.43 -1.38
N GLU A 408 -57.47 -6.81 -2.54
CA GLU A 408 -57.95 -7.44 -3.75
C GLU A 408 -56.93 -7.29 -4.87
N PHE A 409 -56.53 -8.38 -5.49
CA PHE A 409 -55.67 -8.44 -6.67
C PHE A 409 -56.58 -8.70 -7.89
N ALA A 410 -56.76 -7.73 -8.74
CA ALA A 410 -57.51 -7.85 -9.97
C ALA A 410 -56.53 -7.72 -11.17
N ASP A 411 -56.38 -8.78 -11.92
CA ASP A 411 -55.58 -8.82 -13.16
C ASP A 411 -54.10 -8.35 -12.97
N VAL A 412 -53.47 -8.72 -11.86
CA VAL A 412 -52.10 -8.30 -11.53
C VAL A 412 -51.10 -9.28 -12.13
N SER A 413 -50.24 -8.78 -13.00
CA SER A 413 -49.06 -9.51 -13.50
C SER A 413 -47.81 -8.92 -12.84
N PHE A 414 -46.91 -9.79 -12.36
CA PHE A 414 -45.65 -9.37 -11.74
C PHE A 414 -44.47 -10.13 -12.32
N SER A 415 -43.37 -9.43 -12.53
CA SER A 415 -42.12 -9.98 -12.99
C SER A 415 -40.95 -9.17 -12.41
N TYR A 416 -39.92 -9.86 -11.91
CA TYR A 416 -38.62 -9.23 -11.51
C TYR A 416 -37.77 -8.86 -12.73
N ASP A 417 -38.01 -9.54 -13.86
CA ASP A 417 -37.34 -9.32 -15.12
C ASP A 417 -38.40 -9.29 -16.22
N PRO A 418 -38.51 -8.22 -17.02
CA PRO A 418 -39.50 -8.10 -18.09
C PRO A 418 -39.50 -9.29 -19.05
N ASP A 419 -38.33 -9.91 -19.27
CA ASP A 419 -38.16 -11.05 -20.16
C ASP A 419 -38.46 -12.41 -19.51
N ARG A 420 -38.72 -12.44 -18.20
CA ARG A 420 -39.02 -13.66 -17.41
C ARG A 420 -40.25 -13.49 -16.52
N PRO A 421 -41.44 -13.58 -17.08
CA PRO A 421 -42.65 -13.47 -16.27
C PRO A 421 -42.72 -14.58 -15.21
N LEU A 422 -42.86 -14.20 -13.95
CA LEU A 422 -42.92 -15.10 -12.80
C LEU A 422 -44.36 -15.52 -12.50
N ILE A 423 -45.29 -14.59 -12.56
CA ILE A 423 -46.69 -14.78 -12.26
C ILE A 423 -47.51 -14.07 -13.36
N ARG A 424 -48.48 -14.81 -13.89
CA ARG A 424 -49.49 -14.29 -14.83
C ARG A 424 -50.87 -14.44 -14.22
#